data_65a228e601f28a7a164bebbd4b9c6ebe
#
_entry.id   65a228e601f28a7a164bebbd4b9c6ebe
#
_cell.length_a   1.000
_cell.length_b   1.000
_cell.length_c   1.000
_cell.angle_alpha   90.00
_cell.angle_beta   90.00
_cell.angle_gamma   90.00
#
_symmetry.space_group_name_H-M   'P 1'
#
loop_
_entity.id
_entity.type
_entity.pdbx_description
1 polymer ?
#
loop_
_entity_poly.entity_id
_entity_poly.type
_entity_poly.pdbx_seq_one_letter_code
_entity_poly.pdbx_strand_id
1 'polypeptide(L)'
;MNSRNDRRTRTAIRQVLRILLSELAFLAFCCAAGSAWAGTNGFIVPLFRGSASSQAGYWETFTVPVGSPGNLPDQAGATTAAALTQTNANAFLTGSGNIYNLSTSAFVLADAVPYALGTVVLQTRTIGSELDYASVSLVCSNGSGAQALSPLFRYELNRTAGQGYSVSSLWQWDLRGLGVNSYKIYLNAAGPSLSFDAMTLDTAAQFGPAFTGQPFFLKSTPATLARWMYPFNASPGNRSAASVFSDYGSAGSYDTRDAQFLLGWNTSNSVPTGLGARNYFVRRARVTLTIASGNQYTYTGTLRDYRTYFQTNDPRYVAPATNASPVELFGAGFRGGYTALTFPQDGPFKSSGSAYYTNRNAYAAGFDTNGVLVDVSNNVGDDGTNEIAGAFEVAPFAVGQTTNAAPGQVLPVDSQLTFDLNLDDPLIYGYVQSGLNSGNLSFVASTLLRATFGGTPNYPNFYTIFNTLADPSQYPLLDLEGAVVRASMDGDADGLPDDWENFYFGSLLDGATNSYAGDGVSDLAKYLAGTDPTNPAHNFRLLSVQPQSGGTELHFTFAPGRLYTLHWSDDLEHWQSVPNPALTYSSAWLAKAGTNVSYPAPVFAVWQDTNAAGPRRFYRVSAE
;
A
#
# COMPACT_ATOMS: atom_id res chain seq x y z
N MET A 1 15.29 -12.44 -65.66
CA MET A 1 15.42 -11.63 -64.42
C MET A 1 14.12 -11.42 -63.65
N ASN A 2 13.04 -12.16 -63.93
CA ASN A 2 11.70 -11.89 -63.33
C ASN A 2 11.19 -12.91 -62.28
N SER A 3 11.97 -13.91 -61.88
CA SER A 3 11.49 -14.94 -60.96
C SER A 3 11.84 -14.74 -59.47
N ARG A 4 12.78 -13.83 -59.15
CA ARG A 4 13.21 -13.57 -57.77
C ARG A 4 12.35 -12.53 -57.03
N ASN A 5 11.74 -11.61 -57.75
CA ASN A 5 10.85 -10.58 -57.13
C ASN A 5 9.49 -11.14 -56.70
N ASP A 6 8.95 -12.10 -57.45
CA ASP A 6 7.65 -12.70 -57.15
C ASP A 6 7.64 -13.56 -55.86
N ARG A 7 8.76 -14.20 -55.51
CA ARG A 7 8.90 -14.95 -54.25
C ARG A 7 8.98 -14.08 -53.01
N ARG A 8 9.66 -12.92 -53.09
CA ARG A 8 9.76 -11.99 -51.96
C ARG A 8 8.41 -11.32 -51.64
N THR A 9 7.66 -10.94 -52.66
CA THR A 9 6.35 -10.33 -52.52
C THR A 9 5.34 -11.33 -51.95
N ARG A 10 5.36 -12.59 -52.39
CA ARG A 10 4.49 -13.65 -51.84
C ARG A 10 4.82 -14.03 -50.38
N THR A 11 6.10 -13.95 -49.99
CA THR A 11 6.52 -14.20 -48.60
C THR A 11 6.10 -13.06 -47.68
N ALA A 12 6.25 -11.81 -48.12
CA ALA A 12 5.81 -10.62 -47.34
C ALA A 12 4.27 -10.60 -47.17
N ILE A 13 3.52 -10.89 -48.23
CA ILE A 13 2.04 -10.97 -48.14
C ILE A 13 1.60 -12.11 -47.21
N ARG A 14 2.28 -13.26 -47.20
CA ARG A 14 1.99 -14.37 -46.28
C ARG A 14 2.34 -14.02 -44.83
N GLN A 15 3.38 -13.23 -44.58
CA GLN A 15 3.71 -12.76 -43.23
C GLN A 15 2.71 -11.74 -42.71
N VAL A 16 2.33 -10.77 -43.52
CA VAL A 16 1.30 -9.78 -43.17
C VAL A 16 -0.07 -10.46 -42.95
N LEU A 17 -0.44 -11.43 -43.79
CA LEU A 17 -1.69 -12.20 -43.62
C LEU A 17 -1.67 -13.07 -42.35
N ARG A 18 -0.50 -13.61 -41.94
CA ARG A 18 -0.38 -14.35 -40.68
C ARG A 18 -0.48 -13.44 -39.45
N ILE A 19 0.08 -12.24 -39.49
CA ILE A 19 -0.03 -11.25 -38.41
C ILE A 19 -1.50 -10.78 -38.31
N LEU A 20 -2.15 -10.43 -39.42
CA LEU A 20 -3.56 -10.05 -39.44
C LEU A 20 -4.48 -11.18 -38.98
N LEU A 21 -4.20 -12.43 -39.34
CA LEU A 21 -5.00 -13.58 -38.87
C LEU A 21 -4.74 -13.90 -37.40
N SER A 22 -3.54 -13.64 -36.86
CA SER A 22 -3.25 -13.80 -35.42
C SER A 22 -3.90 -12.69 -34.59
N GLU A 23 -3.93 -11.47 -35.10
CA GLU A 23 -4.63 -10.36 -34.43
C GLU A 23 -6.16 -10.53 -34.48
N LEU A 24 -6.73 -10.98 -35.63
CA LEU A 24 -8.14 -11.33 -35.72
C LEU A 24 -8.53 -12.54 -34.86
N ALA A 25 -7.64 -13.54 -34.72
CA ALA A 25 -7.87 -14.68 -33.84
C ALA A 25 -7.73 -14.28 -32.36
N PHE A 26 -6.84 -13.34 -32.03
CA PHE A 26 -6.73 -12.79 -30.68
C PHE A 26 -7.93 -11.91 -30.31
N LEU A 27 -8.40 -11.05 -31.24
CA LEU A 27 -9.66 -10.30 -31.04
C LEU A 27 -10.88 -11.24 -30.96
N ALA A 28 -10.94 -12.29 -31.77
CA ALA A 28 -12.05 -13.27 -31.72
C ALA A 28 -12.00 -14.11 -30.44
N PHE A 29 -10.81 -14.41 -29.89
CA PHE A 29 -10.65 -15.11 -28.62
C PHE A 29 -10.99 -14.21 -27.41
N CYS A 30 -10.65 -12.93 -27.48
CA CYS A 30 -11.10 -11.94 -26.48
C CYS A 30 -12.62 -11.71 -26.55
N CYS A 31 -13.24 -11.78 -27.75
CA CYS A 31 -14.70 -11.67 -27.89
C CYS A 31 -15.45 -12.98 -27.56
N ALA A 32 -14.80 -14.15 -27.62
CA ALA A 32 -15.46 -15.43 -27.34
C ALA A 32 -15.43 -15.86 -25.86
N ALA A 33 -14.61 -15.19 -25.02
CA ALA A 33 -14.62 -15.38 -23.56
C ALA A 33 -15.55 -14.40 -22.84
N GLY A 34 -16.23 -13.52 -23.55
CA GLY A 34 -17.24 -12.62 -23.03
C GLY A 34 -18.52 -13.39 -22.70
N SER A 35 -18.66 -13.81 -21.45
CA SER A 35 -19.97 -14.20 -20.91
C SER A 35 -20.98 -13.09 -21.21
N ALA A 36 -22.24 -13.48 -21.48
CA ALA A 36 -23.35 -12.62 -21.91
C ALA A 36 -23.70 -11.41 -21.01
N TRP A 37 -22.88 -11.09 -20.05
CA TRP A 37 -23.01 -10.01 -19.06
C TRP A 37 -21.96 -8.90 -19.20
N ALA A 38 -20.96 -9.09 -20.04
CA ALA A 38 -19.96 -8.07 -20.29
C ALA A 38 -20.51 -7.06 -21.30
N GLY A 39 -20.95 -5.91 -20.84
CA GLY A 39 -21.07 -4.78 -21.74
C GLY A 39 -22.40 -4.08 -21.90
N THR A 40 -23.41 -4.35 -21.09
CA THR A 40 -24.65 -3.61 -21.25
C THR A 40 -24.78 -2.33 -20.44
N ASN A 41 -23.99 -2.12 -19.37
CA ASN A 41 -24.24 -0.96 -18.50
C ASN A 41 -23.06 -0.42 -17.69
N GLY A 42 -21.81 -0.66 -18.10
CA GLY A 42 -20.65 -0.14 -17.41
C GLY A 42 -20.33 -0.83 -16.07
N PHE A 43 -20.94 -1.98 -15.78
CA PHE A 43 -20.61 -2.79 -14.61
C PHE A 43 -19.48 -3.78 -14.93
N ILE A 44 -18.65 -4.05 -13.94
CA ILE A 44 -17.54 -4.99 -14.04
C ILE A 44 -17.99 -6.39 -13.68
N VAL A 45 -17.40 -7.39 -14.33
CA VAL A 45 -17.58 -8.79 -13.96
C VAL A 45 -16.48 -9.17 -12.97
N PRO A 46 -16.78 -9.41 -11.67
CA PRO A 46 -15.79 -9.86 -10.72
C PRO A 46 -15.09 -11.14 -11.15
N LEU A 47 -13.77 -11.25 -10.88
CA LEU A 47 -12.96 -12.38 -11.30
C LEU A 47 -13.42 -13.73 -10.75
N PHE A 48 -14.09 -13.71 -9.60
CA PHE A 48 -14.60 -14.91 -8.94
C PHE A 48 -15.99 -15.34 -9.45
N ARG A 49 -16.66 -14.52 -10.29
CA ARG A 49 -17.97 -14.87 -10.84
C ARG A 49 -17.87 -16.16 -11.64
N GLY A 50 -18.76 -17.11 -11.36
CA GLY A 50 -18.78 -18.43 -11.99
C GLY A 50 -17.80 -19.44 -11.39
N SER A 51 -17.06 -19.07 -10.32
CA SER A 51 -16.29 -20.03 -9.54
C SER A 51 -17.19 -20.94 -8.69
N ALA A 52 -16.67 -22.07 -8.22
CA ALA A 52 -17.38 -22.89 -7.25
C ALA A 52 -17.70 -22.07 -5.99
N SER A 53 -18.93 -22.20 -5.48
CA SER A 53 -19.42 -21.41 -4.34
C SER A 53 -19.40 -19.91 -4.58
N SER A 54 -19.85 -19.48 -5.77
CA SER A 54 -20.17 -18.10 -6.10
C SER A 54 -21.61 -17.97 -6.60
N GLN A 55 -22.23 -16.82 -6.36
CA GLN A 55 -23.53 -16.45 -6.89
C GLN A 55 -23.49 -15.05 -7.46
N ALA A 56 -24.34 -14.77 -8.44
CA ALA A 56 -24.48 -13.47 -9.08
C ALA A 56 -25.93 -13.18 -9.46
N GLY A 57 -26.29 -11.91 -9.43
CA GLY A 57 -27.58 -11.40 -9.93
C GLY A 57 -27.41 -10.04 -10.57
N TYR A 58 -28.30 -9.74 -11.51
CA TYR A 58 -28.34 -8.47 -12.20
C TYR A 58 -29.78 -7.99 -12.32
N TRP A 59 -30.01 -6.71 -12.02
CA TRP A 59 -31.30 -6.01 -12.10
C TRP A 59 -31.17 -4.84 -13.06
N GLU A 60 -31.95 -4.86 -14.11
CA GLU A 60 -32.09 -3.78 -15.10
C GLU A 60 -33.46 -3.12 -15.01
N THR A 61 -34.46 -3.91 -14.66
CA THR A 61 -35.86 -3.46 -14.62
C THR A 61 -36.49 -3.87 -13.30
N PHE A 62 -37.04 -2.91 -12.59
CA PHE A 62 -37.73 -3.14 -11.33
C PHE A 62 -39.25 -3.25 -11.56
N THR A 63 -39.92 -4.07 -10.77
CA THR A 63 -41.37 -4.31 -10.86
C THR A 63 -42.14 -3.91 -9.61
N VAL A 64 -41.42 -3.77 -8.47
CA VAL A 64 -42.00 -3.39 -7.17
C VAL A 64 -41.38 -2.06 -6.72
N PRO A 65 -42.14 -0.96 -6.76
CA PRO A 65 -41.58 0.35 -6.38
C PRO A 65 -41.38 0.53 -4.86
N VAL A 66 -42.20 -0.13 -4.03
CA VAL A 66 -42.17 -0.01 -2.57
C VAL A 66 -42.56 -1.32 -1.91
N GLY A 67 -41.84 -1.68 -0.85
CA GLY A 67 -42.23 -2.78 0.04
C GLY A 67 -41.92 -4.17 -0.48
N SER A 68 -42.69 -5.14 0.04
CA SER A 68 -42.51 -6.58 -0.22
C SER A 68 -43.62 -7.12 -1.13
N PRO A 69 -43.32 -8.12 -1.97
CA PRO A 69 -42.05 -8.78 -2.17
C PRO A 69 -41.03 -7.84 -2.82
N GLY A 70 -39.74 -7.97 -2.50
CA GLY A 70 -38.69 -7.16 -3.13
C GLY A 70 -38.48 -7.53 -4.59
N ASN A 71 -37.70 -6.73 -5.30
CA ASN A 71 -37.31 -6.99 -6.68
C ASN A 71 -36.22 -8.07 -6.73
N LEU A 72 -36.49 -9.15 -7.40
CA LEU A 72 -35.54 -10.23 -7.72
C LEU A 72 -34.71 -9.88 -8.95
N PRO A 73 -33.54 -10.50 -9.18
CA PRO A 73 -32.79 -10.34 -10.43
C PRO A 73 -33.68 -10.66 -11.63
N ASP A 74 -33.66 -9.82 -12.65
CA ASP A 74 -34.51 -9.94 -13.84
C ASP A 74 -33.76 -10.45 -15.08
N GLN A 75 -32.45 -10.56 -15.01
CA GLN A 75 -31.62 -10.99 -16.12
C GLN A 75 -31.35 -12.50 -16.10
N ALA A 76 -31.31 -13.11 -17.27
CA ALA A 76 -31.05 -14.54 -17.43
C ALA A 76 -29.66 -14.92 -16.90
N GLY A 77 -29.56 -16.06 -16.20
CA GLY A 77 -28.32 -16.57 -15.62
C GLY A 77 -28.08 -16.13 -14.20
N ALA A 78 -28.98 -15.42 -13.54
CA ALA A 78 -28.91 -15.15 -12.12
C ALA A 78 -28.89 -16.45 -11.30
N THR A 79 -28.00 -16.51 -10.34
CA THR A 79 -27.84 -17.66 -9.43
C THR A 79 -28.17 -17.30 -7.98
N THR A 80 -28.32 -16.00 -7.65
CA THR A 80 -28.80 -15.53 -6.35
C THR A 80 -30.31 -15.32 -6.34
N ALA A 81 -30.93 -15.46 -5.17
CA ALA A 81 -32.31 -15.09 -4.88
C ALA A 81 -32.42 -13.79 -4.06
N ALA A 82 -31.37 -12.98 -4.08
CA ALA A 82 -31.35 -11.70 -3.39
C ALA A 82 -32.50 -10.80 -3.82
N ALA A 83 -33.08 -10.08 -2.87
CA ALA A 83 -34.24 -9.22 -3.12
C ALA A 83 -33.96 -7.76 -2.69
N LEU A 84 -34.12 -6.83 -3.62
CA LEU A 84 -34.03 -5.39 -3.36
C LEU A 84 -35.41 -4.84 -2.98
N THR A 85 -35.52 -4.20 -1.84
CA THR A 85 -36.73 -3.55 -1.35
C THR A 85 -36.47 -2.06 -1.14
N GLN A 86 -37.32 -1.22 -1.73
CA GLN A 86 -37.38 0.20 -1.42
C GLN A 86 -38.40 0.41 -0.27
N THR A 87 -38.04 1.18 0.75
CA THR A 87 -38.81 1.24 1.99
C THR A 87 -39.61 2.54 2.19
N ASN A 88 -39.33 3.59 1.42
CA ASN A 88 -40.02 4.88 1.56
C ASN A 88 -41.29 4.91 0.70
N ALA A 89 -42.37 5.40 1.27
CA ALA A 89 -43.63 5.58 0.53
C ALA A 89 -43.47 6.59 -0.62
N ASN A 90 -44.41 6.54 -1.57
CA ASN A 90 -44.49 7.41 -2.75
C ASN A 90 -43.43 7.19 -3.82
N ALA A 91 -42.61 6.15 -3.74
CA ALA A 91 -41.81 5.74 -4.87
C ALA A 91 -42.71 5.11 -5.96
N PHE A 92 -42.31 5.26 -7.23
CA PHE A 92 -43.00 4.71 -8.37
C PHE A 92 -41.99 4.22 -9.41
N LEU A 93 -42.47 3.43 -10.36
CA LEU A 93 -41.67 2.98 -11.48
C LEU A 93 -41.74 3.96 -12.63
N THR A 94 -40.59 4.33 -13.17
CA THR A 94 -40.51 5.13 -14.41
C THR A 94 -40.92 4.27 -15.63
N GLY A 95 -41.14 4.90 -16.78
CA GLY A 95 -41.38 4.19 -18.02
C GLY A 95 -40.23 3.31 -18.48
N SER A 96 -39.00 3.53 -17.99
CA SER A 96 -37.82 2.70 -18.20
C SER A 96 -37.65 1.57 -17.15
N GLY A 97 -38.54 1.47 -16.18
CA GLY A 97 -38.48 0.43 -15.16
C GLY A 97 -37.62 0.77 -13.94
N ASN A 98 -37.17 2.02 -13.80
CA ASN A 98 -36.37 2.45 -12.65
C ASN A 98 -37.26 2.71 -11.43
N ILE A 99 -36.76 2.52 -10.22
CA ILE A 99 -37.43 2.99 -9.00
C ILE A 99 -37.10 4.47 -8.79
N TYR A 100 -38.08 5.34 -8.81
CA TYR A 100 -37.94 6.78 -8.65
C TYR A 100 -38.76 7.29 -7.48
N ASN A 101 -38.24 8.27 -6.75
CA ASN A 101 -38.94 8.94 -5.67
C ASN A 101 -38.63 10.44 -5.67
N LEU A 102 -39.66 11.27 -5.61
CA LEU A 102 -39.53 12.73 -5.49
C LEU A 102 -39.02 13.17 -4.11
N SER A 103 -39.11 12.32 -3.11
CA SER A 103 -38.48 12.45 -1.80
C SER A 103 -37.21 11.57 -1.70
N THR A 104 -36.58 11.50 -0.53
CA THR A 104 -35.47 10.60 -0.30
C THR A 104 -35.89 9.14 -0.39
N SER A 105 -35.02 8.29 -0.93
CA SER A 105 -35.21 6.85 -1.01
C SER A 105 -34.31 6.10 -0.04
N ALA A 106 -34.79 4.97 0.45
CA ALA A 106 -34.00 4.03 1.25
C ALA A 106 -34.24 2.60 0.73
N PHE A 107 -33.15 1.89 0.49
CA PHE A 107 -33.18 0.54 -0.06
C PHE A 107 -32.55 -0.46 0.89
N VAL A 108 -33.07 -1.67 0.89
CA VAL A 108 -32.51 -2.82 1.59
C VAL A 108 -32.40 -3.97 0.60
N LEU A 109 -31.18 -4.42 0.35
CA LEU A 109 -30.90 -5.63 -0.38
C LEU A 109 -30.68 -6.77 0.62
N ALA A 110 -31.51 -7.80 0.60
CA ALA A 110 -31.38 -8.97 1.47
C ALA A 110 -31.00 -10.20 0.66
N ASP A 111 -30.03 -10.96 1.14
CA ASP A 111 -29.55 -12.18 0.49
C ASP A 111 -29.18 -13.28 1.49
N ALA A 112 -29.25 -14.53 1.03
CA ALA A 112 -28.78 -15.69 1.75
C ALA A 112 -28.20 -16.72 0.77
N VAL A 113 -27.00 -17.20 1.06
CA VAL A 113 -26.25 -18.13 0.21
C VAL A 113 -26.03 -19.47 0.91
N PRO A 114 -25.80 -20.57 0.18
CA PRO A 114 -25.62 -21.91 0.77
C PRO A 114 -24.20 -22.15 1.34
N TYR A 115 -23.36 -21.14 1.42
CA TYR A 115 -21.96 -21.23 1.88
C TYR A 115 -21.63 -20.09 2.83
N ALA A 116 -20.56 -20.26 3.62
CA ALA A 116 -20.00 -19.14 4.39
C ALA A 116 -19.39 -18.10 3.43
N LEU A 117 -19.76 -16.84 3.60
CA LEU A 117 -19.33 -15.74 2.75
C LEU A 117 -17.87 -15.35 3.03
N GLY A 118 -17.08 -15.22 1.96
CA GLY A 118 -15.77 -14.61 1.96
C GLY A 118 -15.77 -13.21 1.36
N THR A 119 -16.61 -12.96 0.33
CA THR A 119 -16.71 -11.63 -0.29
C THR A 119 -18.14 -11.36 -0.79
N VAL A 120 -18.49 -10.06 -0.76
CA VAL A 120 -19.70 -9.51 -1.40
C VAL A 120 -19.26 -8.30 -2.20
N VAL A 121 -19.70 -8.23 -3.46
CA VAL A 121 -19.52 -7.08 -4.36
C VAL A 121 -20.88 -6.62 -4.81
N LEU A 122 -21.20 -5.35 -4.56
CA LEU A 122 -22.39 -4.68 -5.03
C LEU A 122 -21.98 -3.59 -6.01
N GLN A 123 -22.69 -3.50 -7.15
CA GLN A 123 -22.57 -2.37 -8.06
C GLN A 123 -23.97 -1.80 -8.29
N THR A 124 -24.06 -0.48 -8.32
CA THR A 124 -25.34 0.22 -8.57
C THR A 124 -25.15 1.31 -9.61
N ARG A 125 -26.21 1.61 -10.36
CA ARG A 125 -26.33 2.81 -11.17
C ARG A 125 -27.53 3.63 -10.71
N THR A 126 -27.29 4.91 -10.44
CA THR A 126 -28.32 5.87 -10.09
C THR A 126 -28.28 7.07 -11.02
N ILE A 127 -29.43 7.73 -11.20
CA ILE A 127 -29.57 8.93 -12.04
C ILE A 127 -30.24 10.03 -11.21
N GLY A 128 -29.78 11.26 -11.33
CA GLY A 128 -30.26 12.41 -10.57
C GLY A 128 -29.51 12.57 -9.26
N SER A 129 -30.19 12.44 -8.12
CA SER A 129 -29.51 12.40 -6.81
C SER A 129 -28.70 11.12 -6.65
N GLU A 130 -27.63 11.23 -5.89
CA GLU A 130 -26.71 10.12 -5.63
C GLU A 130 -27.12 9.38 -4.33
N LEU A 131 -26.48 8.24 -4.09
CA LEU A 131 -26.55 7.58 -2.79
C LEU A 131 -25.71 8.35 -1.75
N ASP A 132 -26.13 8.29 -0.50
CA ASP A 132 -25.26 8.67 0.62
C ASP A 132 -24.21 7.58 0.83
N TYR A 133 -23.07 7.75 0.18
CA TYR A 133 -22.01 6.76 0.14
C TYR A 133 -21.43 6.41 1.51
N ALA A 134 -21.49 7.34 2.46
CA ALA A 134 -21.04 7.13 3.84
C ALA A 134 -21.99 6.23 4.64
N SER A 135 -23.27 6.17 4.25
CA SER A 135 -24.29 5.36 4.93
C SER A 135 -24.38 3.93 4.42
N VAL A 136 -23.68 3.59 3.33
CA VAL A 136 -23.72 2.24 2.74
C VAL A 136 -23.06 1.24 3.70
N SER A 137 -23.85 0.26 4.16
CA SER A 137 -23.40 -0.72 5.14
C SER A 137 -24.00 -2.09 4.86
N LEU A 138 -23.22 -3.14 5.20
CA LEU A 138 -23.68 -4.51 5.21
C LEU A 138 -23.89 -4.97 6.64
N VAL A 139 -25.07 -5.49 6.95
CA VAL A 139 -25.41 -6.03 8.27
C VAL A 139 -25.59 -7.55 8.16
N CYS A 140 -24.83 -8.29 8.94
CA CYS A 140 -24.90 -9.75 9.04
C CYS A 140 -25.03 -10.18 10.51
N SER A 141 -25.36 -11.45 10.74
CA SER A 141 -25.41 -12.03 12.08
C SER A 141 -24.78 -13.41 12.07
N ASN A 142 -23.91 -13.67 13.03
CA ASN A 142 -23.19 -14.96 13.21
C ASN A 142 -23.56 -15.68 14.50
N GLY A 143 -24.72 -15.41 15.08
CA GLY A 143 -25.15 -15.98 16.36
C GLY A 143 -24.68 -15.20 17.60
N SER A 144 -23.72 -14.28 17.46
CA SER A 144 -23.26 -13.37 18.52
C SER A 144 -23.99 -12.01 18.50
N GLY A 145 -24.94 -11.83 17.59
CA GLY A 145 -25.68 -10.61 17.38
C GLY A 145 -25.51 -10.05 15.95
N ALA A 146 -26.21 -8.95 15.67
CA ALA A 146 -26.09 -8.26 14.41
C ALA A 146 -24.82 -7.39 14.39
N GLN A 147 -24.03 -7.51 13.33
CA GLN A 147 -22.83 -6.70 13.09
C GLN A 147 -23.02 -5.89 11.82
N ALA A 148 -22.75 -4.58 11.89
CA ALA A 148 -22.71 -3.70 10.73
C ALA A 148 -21.25 -3.53 10.25
N LEU A 149 -21.03 -3.72 8.96
CA LEU A 149 -19.75 -3.63 8.31
C LEU A 149 -19.77 -2.51 7.27
N SER A 150 -18.80 -1.61 7.34
CA SER A 150 -18.52 -0.68 6.26
C SER A 150 -17.86 -1.43 5.09
N PRO A 151 -18.06 -0.99 3.83
CA PRO A 151 -17.32 -1.57 2.72
C PRO A 151 -15.81 -1.35 2.88
N LEU A 152 -15.01 -2.26 2.35
CA LEU A 152 -13.55 -2.10 2.28
C LEU A 152 -13.19 -0.86 1.48
N PHE A 153 -13.89 -0.65 0.36
CA PHE A 153 -13.74 0.51 -0.52
C PHE A 153 -15.03 0.73 -1.30
N ARG A 154 -15.14 1.93 -1.85
CA ARG A 154 -16.07 2.32 -2.91
C ARG A 154 -15.29 2.79 -4.12
N TYR A 155 -15.72 2.36 -5.32
CA TYR A 155 -15.23 2.91 -6.58
C TYR A 155 -16.37 3.53 -7.37
N GLU A 156 -16.11 4.66 -7.98
CA GLU A 156 -16.94 5.22 -9.02
C GLU A 156 -16.49 4.63 -10.36
N LEU A 157 -17.34 3.81 -10.96
CA LEU A 157 -17.03 3.10 -12.20
C LEU A 157 -17.26 3.98 -13.43
N ASN A 158 -18.25 4.87 -13.35
CA ASN A 158 -18.60 5.78 -14.43
C ASN A 158 -19.46 6.92 -13.90
N ARG A 159 -19.30 8.10 -14.48
CA ARG A 159 -20.11 9.29 -14.23
C ARG A 159 -20.40 10.00 -15.54
N THR A 160 -21.67 10.17 -15.87
CA THR A 160 -22.10 10.84 -17.11
C THR A 160 -23.07 11.97 -16.76
N ALA A 161 -22.82 13.16 -17.27
CA ALA A 161 -23.70 14.31 -17.09
C ALA A 161 -25.01 14.16 -17.92
N GLY A 162 -26.13 14.56 -17.34
CA GLY A 162 -27.45 14.52 -17.96
C GLY A 162 -28.43 15.45 -17.23
N GLN A 163 -29.63 15.00 -16.98
CA GLN A 163 -30.51 15.66 -15.99
C GLN A 163 -30.10 15.25 -14.57
N GLY A 164 -29.04 15.86 -14.03
CA GLY A 164 -28.24 15.37 -12.95
C GLY A 164 -27.12 14.46 -13.49
N TYR A 165 -26.52 13.64 -12.64
CA TYR A 165 -25.50 12.67 -13.05
C TYR A 165 -26.08 11.25 -13.08
N SER A 166 -25.66 10.47 -14.08
CA SER A 166 -25.75 9.02 -14.02
C SER A 166 -24.45 8.51 -13.42
N VAL A 167 -24.52 7.90 -12.24
CA VAL A 167 -23.33 7.43 -11.50
C VAL A 167 -23.42 5.93 -11.30
N SER A 168 -22.38 5.22 -11.74
CA SER A 168 -22.16 3.81 -11.45
C SER A 168 -21.11 3.67 -10.37
N SER A 169 -21.43 2.95 -9.32
CA SER A 169 -20.53 2.75 -8.16
C SER A 169 -20.41 1.28 -7.81
N LEU A 170 -19.24 0.90 -7.28
CA LEU A 170 -18.94 -0.44 -6.78
C LEU A 170 -18.55 -0.38 -5.32
N TRP A 171 -19.03 -1.32 -4.52
CA TRP A 171 -18.60 -1.58 -3.14
C TRP A 171 -18.18 -3.02 -2.99
N GLN A 172 -17.18 -3.26 -2.16
CA GLN A 172 -16.76 -4.61 -1.80
C GLN A 172 -16.63 -4.75 -0.28
N TRP A 173 -17.05 -5.90 0.23
CA TRP A 173 -16.89 -6.31 1.63
C TRP A 173 -16.07 -7.59 1.73
N ASP A 174 -15.27 -7.69 2.79
CA ASP A 174 -14.58 -8.91 3.22
C ASP A 174 -15.32 -9.48 4.44
N LEU A 175 -15.82 -10.71 4.29
CA LEU A 175 -16.56 -11.42 5.34
C LEU A 175 -15.82 -12.66 5.84
N ARG A 176 -14.55 -12.83 5.43
CA ARG A 176 -13.75 -13.99 5.87
C ARG A 176 -13.67 -14.05 7.39
N GLY A 177 -13.80 -15.28 7.92
CA GLY A 177 -13.73 -15.54 9.37
C GLY A 177 -15.00 -15.22 10.15
N LEU A 178 -16.02 -14.57 9.55
CA LEU A 178 -17.28 -14.28 10.23
C LEU A 178 -18.24 -15.48 10.27
N GLY A 179 -18.08 -16.45 9.38
CA GLY A 179 -18.92 -17.65 9.32
C GLY A 179 -20.39 -17.38 8.95
N VAL A 180 -20.66 -16.25 8.31
CA VAL A 180 -22.03 -15.83 7.95
C VAL A 180 -22.39 -16.28 6.54
N ASN A 181 -23.68 -16.54 6.32
CA ASN A 181 -24.24 -16.92 5.03
C ASN A 181 -25.49 -16.13 4.65
N SER A 182 -25.87 -15.13 5.44
CA SER A 182 -26.98 -14.22 5.15
C SER A 182 -26.66 -12.81 5.63
N TYR A 183 -27.14 -11.82 4.91
CA TYR A 183 -26.87 -10.41 5.18
C TYR A 183 -27.93 -9.48 4.59
N LYS A 184 -27.86 -8.21 4.99
CA LYS A 184 -28.59 -7.10 4.38
C LYS A 184 -27.65 -5.96 4.07
N ILE A 185 -27.80 -5.36 2.89
CA ILE A 185 -27.11 -4.12 2.53
C ILE A 185 -28.12 -2.97 2.58
N TYR A 186 -27.76 -1.90 3.25
CA TYR A 186 -28.56 -0.70 3.37
C TYR A 186 -27.97 0.40 2.49
N LEU A 187 -28.84 1.05 1.69
CA LEU A 187 -28.49 2.11 0.75
C LEU A 187 -29.49 3.25 0.95
N ASN A 188 -29.01 4.44 1.25
CA ASN A 188 -29.85 5.63 1.39
C ASN A 188 -29.53 6.64 0.30
N ALA A 189 -30.52 7.35 -0.20
CA ALA A 189 -30.31 8.50 -1.08
C ALA A 189 -29.73 9.69 -0.29
N ALA A 190 -28.77 10.39 -0.86
CA ALA A 190 -28.22 11.64 -0.29
C ALA A 190 -29.22 12.80 -0.36
N GLY A 191 -30.18 12.72 -1.26
CA GLY A 191 -31.21 13.76 -1.48
C GLY A 191 -32.46 13.23 -2.16
N PRO A 192 -33.41 14.10 -2.46
CA PRO A 192 -34.61 13.76 -3.22
C PRO A 192 -34.30 13.52 -4.69
N SER A 193 -35.27 12.92 -5.41
CA SER A 193 -35.21 12.73 -6.88
C SER A 193 -34.12 11.77 -7.35
N LEU A 194 -33.83 10.72 -6.56
CA LEU A 194 -32.99 9.62 -6.99
C LEU A 194 -33.80 8.65 -7.87
N SER A 195 -33.27 8.32 -9.03
CA SER A 195 -33.71 7.22 -9.89
C SER A 195 -32.73 6.04 -9.74
N PHE A 196 -33.18 4.94 -9.17
CA PHE A 196 -32.37 3.72 -9.05
C PHE A 196 -32.56 2.92 -10.33
N ASP A 197 -31.50 2.83 -11.13
CA ASP A 197 -31.58 2.44 -12.53
C ASP A 197 -31.20 0.97 -12.76
N ALA A 198 -30.06 0.55 -12.19
CA ALA A 198 -29.59 -0.82 -12.31
C ALA A 198 -28.69 -1.24 -11.13
N MET A 199 -28.50 -2.54 -10.94
CA MET A 199 -27.51 -3.06 -9.99
C MET A 199 -27.03 -4.47 -10.34
N THR A 200 -25.84 -4.83 -9.84
CA THR A 200 -25.37 -6.21 -9.77
C THR A 200 -24.96 -6.57 -8.36
N LEU A 201 -25.14 -7.83 -8.02
CA LEU A 201 -24.65 -8.42 -6.79
C LEU A 201 -23.85 -9.66 -7.12
N ASP A 202 -22.65 -9.76 -6.57
CA ASP A 202 -21.77 -10.91 -6.67
C ASP A 202 -21.31 -11.35 -5.30
N THR A 203 -21.35 -12.65 -5.03
CA THR A 203 -20.91 -13.23 -3.77
C THR A 203 -20.04 -14.45 -4.00
N ALA A 204 -19.08 -14.73 -3.11
CA ALA A 204 -18.31 -15.95 -3.12
C ALA A 204 -17.91 -16.39 -1.72
N ALA A 205 -17.65 -17.69 -1.57
CA ALA A 205 -17.12 -18.27 -0.33
C ALA A 205 -15.68 -17.84 -0.06
N GLN A 206 -14.90 -17.56 -1.09
CA GLN A 206 -13.52 -17.08 -0.97
C GLN A 206 -13.48 -15.58 -1.20
N PHE A 207 -12.54 -14.91 -0.55
CA PHE A 207 -12.23 -13.53 -0.90
C PHE A 207 -11.54 -13.50 -2.25
N GLY A 208 -12.03 -12.66 -3.14
CA GLY A 208 -11.42 -12.41 -4.44
C GLY A 208 -11.56 -10.94 -4.80
N PRO A 209 -10.58 -10.36 -5.49
CA PRO A 209 -10.71 -8.99 -5.97
C PRO A 209 -11.86 -8.88 -6.96
N ALA A 210 -12.56 -7.75 -6.91
CA ALA A 210 -13.68 -7.50 -7.80
C ALA A 210 -13.25 -7.46 -9.28
N PHE A 211 -12.05 -7.03 -9.56
CA PHE A 211 -11.51 -6.85 -10.90
C PHE A 211 -9.98 -7.05 -10.98
N THR A 212 -9.32 -7.12 -12.14
CA THR A 212 -7.87 -7.33 -12.34
C THR A 212 -7.12 -6.02 -12.19
N GLY A 213 -5.99 -6.02 -11.49
CA GLY A 213 -5.14 -4.83 -11.38
C GLY A 213 -5.63 -3.81 -10.36
N GLN A 214 -5.71 -4.12 -9.07
CA GLN A 214 -6.73 -3.64 -8.22
C GLN A 214 -6.35 -3.29 -6.86
N PRO A 215 -7.26 -2.62 -6.07
CA PRO A 215 -7.04 -2.37 -4.68
C PRO A 215 -6.77 -3.66 -3.92
N PHE A 216 -5.83 -3.57 -3.02
CA PHE A 216 -5.51 -4.63 -2.09
C PHE A 216 -5.58 -4.11 -0.67
N PHE A 217 -6.05 -4.98 0.22
CA PHE A 217 -6.18 -4.69 1.63
C PHE A 217 -5.71 -5.88 2.45
N LEU A 218 -4.81 -5.63 3.39
CA LEU A 218 -4.57 -6.51 4.51
C LEU A 218 -5.01 -5.75 5.75
N LYS A 219 -5.88 -6.32 6.56
CA LYS A 219 -6.37 -5.69 7.79
C LYS A 219 -6.06 -6.60 8.97
N SER A 220 -5.32 -6.07 9.92
CA SER A 220 -4.92 -6.79 11.14
C SER A 220 -4.41 -8.21 10.83
N THR A 221 -3.59 -8.32 9.77
CA THR A 221 -3.09 -9.61 9.28
C THR A 221 -1.91 -10.05 10.13
N PRO A 222 -1.97 -11.22 10.81
CA PRO A 222 -0.86 -11.72 11.61
C PRO A 222 0.39 -12.00 10.78
N ALA A 223 1.55 -11.79 11.38
CA ALA A 223 2.83 -12.11 10.77
C ALA A 223 2.94 -13.64 10.47
N THR A 224 3.63 -13.97 9.39
CA THR A 224 4.01 -15.35 9.05
C THR A 224 5.38 -15.73 9.58
N LEU A 225 6.21 -14.71 9.89
CA LEU A 225 7.51 -14.81 10.51
C LEU A 225 7.58 -13.82 11.69
N ALA A 226 7.90 -14.31 12.89
CA ALA A 226 8.07 -13.50 14.10
C ALA A 226 9.25 -14.04 14.90
N ARG A 227 10.45 -13.53 14.59
CA ARG A 227 11.73 -14.12 15.00
C ARG A 227 12.52 -13.17 15.90
N TRP A 228 12.82 -13.62 17.14
CA TRP A 228 13.76 -12.87 17.98
C TRP A 228 15.20 -13.06 17.50
N MET A 229 15.81 -12.01 17.00
CA MET A 229 17.20 -11.98 16.56
C MET A 229 18.08 -11.54 17.71
N TYR A 230 18.63 -12.53 18.42
CA TYR A 230 19.54 -12.32 19.54
C TYR A 230 20.61 -13.42 19.57
N PRO A 231 21.91 -13.10 19.77
CA PRO A 231 23.01 -14.04 19.58
C PRO A 231 22.97 -15.22 20.56
N PHE A 232 22.43 -15.05 21.76
CA PHE A 232 22.36 -16.07 22.80
C PHE A 232 20.98 -16.75 22.87
N ASN A 233 20.16 -16.62 21.86
CA ASN A 233 18.87 -17.29 21.81
C ASN A 233 19.02 -18.74 21.36
N ALA A 234 19.01 -19.65 22.33
CA ALA A 234 19.14 -21.10 22.08
C ALA A 234 17.91 -21.73 21.42
N SER A 235 16.74 -21.08 21.45
CA SER A 235 15.49 -21.60 20.90
C SER A 235 14.82 -20.53 20.03
N PRO A 236 15.41 -20.19 18.90
CA PRO A 236 15.01 -19.04 18.10
C PRO A 236 13.57 -19.11 17.58
N GLY A 237 13.10 -20.26 17.16
CA GLY A 237 11.79 -20.42 16.52
C GLY A 237 10.59 -20.48 17.46
N ASN A 238 10.78 -20.65 18.77
CA ASN A 238 9.72 -21.00 19.71
C ASN A 238 9.54 -20.01 20.88
N ARG A 239 9.93 -18.77 20.70
CA ARG A 239 9.79 -17.75 21.75
C ARG A 239 8.37 -17.22 21.80
N SER A 240 7.79 -17.16 22.97
CA SER A 240 6.47 -16.54 23.21
C SER A 240 6.53 -15.00 23.21
N ALA A 241 7.71 -14.44 23.43
CA ALA A 241 7.95 -12.99 23.38
C ALA A 241 9.33 -12.67 22.79
N ALA A 242 9.43 -11.51 22.16
CA ALA A 242 10.66 -10.95 21.61
C ALA A 242 11.00 -9.64 22.31
N SER A 243 12.17 -9.59 22.96
CA SER A 243 12.71 -8.40 23.61
C SER A 243 13.47 -7.55 22.60
N VAL A 244 13.35 -6.24 22.70
CA VAL A 244 14.07 -5.30 21.84
C VAL A 244 14.90 -4.36 22.72
N PHE A 245 16.21 -4.36 22.54
CA PHE A 245 17.13 -3.54 23.33
C PHE A 245 18.51 -3.39 22.66
N SER A 246 19.27 -2.44 23.15
CA SER A 246 20.67 -2.22 22.86
C SER A 246 21.52 -2.64 24.05
N ASP A 247 22.73 -3.06 23.80
CA ASP A 247 23.76 -3.22 24.83
C ASP A 247 24.90 -2.21 24.62
N TYR A 248 25.41 -1.74 25.68
CA TYR A 248 26.62 -0.91 25.69
C TYR A 248 27.85 -1.73 25.95
N GLY A 249 27.83 -2.96 25.58
CA GLY A 249 28.94 -3.86 25.73
C GLY A 249 29.90 -3.59 26.85
N SER A 250 30.04 -4.48 27.74
CA SER A 250 31.32 -4.66 28.36
C SER A 250 32.28 -5.08 27.25
N ALA A 251 33.07 -4.12 26.76
CA ALA A 251 34.21 -4.37 25.90
C ALA A 251 34.00 -5.30 24.68
N GLY A 252 33.57 -4.76 23.59
CA GLY A 252 33.78 -5.39 22.29
C GLY A 252 32.89 -6.56 21.95
N SER A 253 31.74 -6.73 22.59
CA SER A 253 30.93 -7.93 22.42
C SER A 253 29.69 -7.74 21.53
N TYR A 254 29.11 -6.54 21.47
CA TYR A 254 27.79 -6.33 20.84
C TYR A 254 27.70 -5.06 20.02
N ASP A 255 26.80 -5.13 19.06
CA ASP A 255 26.35 -3.98 18.30
C ASP A 255 25.50 -3.04 19.15
N THR A 256 25.35 -1.81 18.71
CA THR A 256 24.47 -0.85 19.37
C THR A 256 22.99 -1.25 19.36
N ARG A 257 22.58 -2.16 18.48
CA ARG A 257 21.21 -2.71 18.36
C ARG A 257 21.24 -4.23 18.51
N ASP A 258 21.38 -4.73 19.71
CA ASP A 258 21.67 -6.16 19.96
C ASP A 258 20.50 -7.10 19.76
N ALA A 259 19.40 -6.85 20.46
CA ALA A 259 18.20 -7.67 20.38
C ALA A 259 17.20 -6.99 19.44
N GLN A 260 16.88 -7.67 18.38
CA GLN A 260 15.99 -7.19 17.32
C GLN A 260 14.83 -8.16 17.12
N PHE A 261 13.69 -7.65 16.66
CA PHE A 261 12.53 -8.45 16.37
C PHE A 261 12.24 -8.44 14.86
N LEU A 262 12.62 -9.52 14.18
CA LEU A 262 12.36 -9.76 12.76
C LEU A 262 10.93 -10.19 12.55
N LEU A 263 10.26 -9.54 11.63
CA LEU A 263 8.86 -9.71 11.26
C LEU A 263 8.75 -9.95 9.75
N GLY A 264 7.83 -10.81 9.34
CA GLY A 264 7.58 -11.07 7.92
C GLY A 264 6.12 -11.42 7.65
N TRP A 265 5.61 -10.97 6.51
CA TRP A 265 4.27 -11.27 6.02
C TRP A 265 4.35 -11.76 4.58
N ASN A 266 3.79 -12.94 4.34
CA ASN A 266 3.51 -13.37 2.97
C ASN A 266 2.28 -12.59 2.47
N THR A 267 2.48 -11.72 1.51
CA THR A 267 1.42 -10.88 0.93
C THR A 267 0.83 -11.45 -0.36
N SER A 268 1.44 -12.50 -0.92
CA SER A 268 1.08 -13.06 -2.24
C SER A 268 -0.35 -13.60 -2.33
N ASN A 269 -0.96 -13.95 -1.18
CA ASN A 269 -2.35 -14.42 -1.14
C ASN A 269 -3.38 -13.29 -1.32
N SER A 270 -2.99 -12.05 -1.08
CA SER A 270 -3.90 -10.88 -1.09
C SER A 270 -3.46 -9.81 -2.08
N VAL A 271 -2.21 -9.82 -2.49
CA VAL A 271 -1.63 -8.85 -3.42
C VAL A 271 -1.00 -9.60 -4.59
N PRO A 272 -1.41 -9.33 -5.83
CA PRO A 272 -0.77 -9.91 -7.01
C PRO A 272 0.73 -9.62 -7.02
N THR A 273 1.55 -10.56 -7.44
CA THR A 273 3.01 -10.46 -7.46
C THR A 273 3.58 -10.40 -8.88
N GLY A 274 4.84 -9.96 -9.04
CA GLY A 274 5.55 -10.04 -10.31
C GLY A 274 5.10 -9.04 -11.37
N LEU A 275 4.37 -8.00 -10.99
CA LEU A 275 3.80 -7.02 -11.94
C LEU A 275 4.74 -5.83 -12.22
N GLY A 276 5.88 -5.77 -11.54
CA GLY A 276 6.79 -4.63 -11.52
C GLY A 276 6.50 -3.70 -10.34
N ALA A 277 7.53 -3.37 -9.55
CA ALA A 277 7.39 -2.62 -8.31
C ALA A 277 6.62 -1.30 -8.48
N ARG A 278 6.88 -0.57 -9.57
CA ARG A 278 6.23 0.71 -9.88
C ARG A 278 4.70 0.65 -10.08
N ASN A 279 4.15 -0.55 -10.27
CA ASN A 279 2.71 -0.73 -10.47
C ASN A 279 1.95 -0.89 -9.14
N TYR A 280 2.63 -0.86 -8.00
CA TYR A 280 2.01 -0.92 -6.67
C TYR A 280 1.95 0.47 -6.07
N PHE A 281 0.76 1.02 -5.97
CA PHE A 281 0.47 2.25 -5.24
C PHE A 281 0.07 1.89 -3.82
N VAL A 282 0.81 2.39 -2.84
CA VAL A 282 0.60 2.08 -1.43
C VAL A 282 0.17 3.35 -0.71
N ARG A 283 -1.04 3.34 -0.20
CA ARG A 283 -1.61 4.47 0.55
C ARG A 283 -1.28 4.38 2.03
N ARG A 284 -1.26 3.17 2.57
CA ARG A 284 -1.01 2.92 3.98
C ARG A 284 -0.25 1.61 4.15
N ALA A 285 0.75 1.63 5.00
CA ALA A 285 1.41 0.45 5.53
C ALA A 285 1.66 0.68 7.02
N ARG A 286 1.08 -0.15 7.89
CA ARG A 286 1.18 -0.05 9.33
C ARG A 286 1.51 -1.40 9.93
N VAL A 287 2.52 -1.45 10.77
CA VAL A 287 2.79 -2.59 11.65
C VAL A 287 2.29 -2.27 13.05
N THR A 288 1.68 -3.22 13.73
CA THR A 288 1.26 -3.12 15.13
C THR A 288 1.93 -4.20 15.94
N LEU A 289 2.59 -3.82 17.04
CA LEU A 289 3.21 -4.71 18.01
C LEU A 289 2.58 -4.50 19.37
N THR A 290 2.28 -5.59 20.08
CA THR A 290 1.62 -5.55 21.39
C THR A 290 2.61 -5.95 22.49
N ILE A 291 2.65 -5.17 23.57
CA ILE A 291 3.52 -5.39 24.74
C ILE A 291 3.09 -6.64 25.50
N ALA A 292 4.00 -7.59 25.61
CA ALA A 292 3.80 -8.87 26.32
C ALA A 292 4.10 -8.80 27.82
N SER A 293 4.86 -7.79 28.29
CA SER A 293 5.20 -7.61 29.71
C SER A 293 5.11 -6.14 30.10
N GLY A 294 4.26 -5.82 31.03
CA GLY A 294 4.07 -4.46 31.54
C GLY A 294 5.18 -4.00 32.49
N ASN A 295 5.16 -2.69 32.78
CA ASN A 295 6.01 -2.03 33.79
C ASN A 295 7.52 -2.11 33.56
N GLN A 296 7.92 -2.12 32.31
CA GLN A 296 9.35 -2.25 31.94
C GLN A 296 9.80 -1.10 31.04
N TYR A 297 9.12 -0.85 29.95
CA TYR A 297 9.53 0.13 28.95
C TYR A 297 8.89 1.50 29.16
N THR A 298 9.71 2.52 29.32
CA THR A 298 9.26 3.92 29.35
C THR A 298 9.08 4.41 27.92
N TYR A 299 7.84 4.75 27.55
CA TYR A 299 7.48 5.15 26.22
C TYR A 299 8.04 6.50 25.81
N THR A 300 8.53 6.57 24.59
CA THR A 300 8.69 7.80 23.81
C THR A 300 8.36 7.52 22.35
N GLY A 301 7.61 8.41 21.73
CA GLY A 301 7.27 8.36 20.31
C GLY A 301 8.12 9.32 19.46
N THR A 302 9.13 9.96 20.05
CA THR A 302 9.99 10.93 19.37
C THR A 302 11.31 10.29 19.00
N LEU A 303 11.69 10.37 17.73
CA LEU A 303 13.01 9.96 17.28
C LEU A 303 14.08 10.81 17.97
N ARG A 304 15.11 10.15 18.40
CA ARG A 304 16.24 10.76 19.07
C ARG A 304 17.36 11.03 18.06
N ASP A 305 17.97 12.20 18.12
CA ASP A 305 19.14 12.54 17.30
C ASP A 305 20.23 11.48 17.48
N TYR A 306 20.68 10.84 16.40
CA TYR A 306 21.67 9.77 16.43
C TYR A 306 22.98 10.19 17.09
N ARG A 307 23.34 11.48 17.06
CA ARG A 307 24.53 12.01 17.70
C ARG A 307 24.49 11.95 19.24
N THR A 308 23.30 11.74 19.82
CA THR A 308 23.15 11.55 21.27
C THR A 308 23.64 10.18 21.76
N TYR A 309 23.89 9.27 20.81
CA TYR A 309 24.43 7.93 21.10
C TYR A 309 25.94 7.86 20.95
N PHE A 310 26.58 8.92 20.46
CA PHE A 310 28.04 9.02 20.46
C PHE A 310 28.61 9.07 21.87
N GLN A 311 29.90 8.78 22.00
CA GLN A 311 30.59 8.99 23.25
C GLN A 311 30.66 10.48 23.58
N THR A 312 30.65 10.79 24.88
CA THR A 312 30.68 12.18 25.38
C THR A 312 31.96 12.96 25.01
N ASN A 313 33.04 12.27 24.64
CA ASN A 313 34.29 12.86 24.15
C ASN A 313 34.32 12.97 22.60
N ASP A 314 33.35 12.47 21.87
CA ASP A 314 33.25 12.66 20.42
C ASP A 314 32.83 14.12 20.13
N PRO A 315 33.54 14.83 19.24
CA PRO A 315 33.22 16.23 18.91
C PRO A 315 31.81 16.41 18.28
N ARG A 316 31.20 15.33 17.79
CA ARG A 316 29.85 15.34 17.25
C ARG A 316 28.79 15.08 18.31
N TYR A 317 29.15 14.68 19.52
CA TYR A 317 28.23 14.36 20.60
C TYR A 317 27.26 15.52 20.90
N VAL A 318 25.99 15.19 21.03
CA VAL A 318 24.95 16.11 21.49
C VAL A 318 24.29 15.51 22.74
N ALA A 319 24.19 16.27 23.80
CA ALA A 319 23.55 15.80 25.03
C ALA A 319 22.07 15.51 24.78
N PRO A 320 21.57 14.32 25.16
CA PRO A 320 20.16 13.98 24.96
C PRO A 320 19.24 14.79 25.88
N ALA A 321 18.11 15.23 25.36
CA ALA A 321 17.08 15.89 26.16
C ALA A 321 16.40 14.95 27.16
N THR A 322 16.35 13.66 26.86
CA THR A 322 15.78 12.60 27.71
C THR A 322 16.59 11.32 27.55
N ASN A 323 16.53 10.43 28.55
CA ASN A 323 17.16 9.10 28.47
C ASN A 323 16.28 8.04 27.76
N ALA A 324 15.05 8.40 27.38
CA ALA A 324 14.16 7.50 26.68
C ALA A 324 14.62 7.33 25.24
N SER A 325 14.56 6.10 24.73
CA SER A 325 14.82 5.77 23.33
C SER A 325 13.57 5.12 22.72
N PRO A 326 13.14 5.55 21.54
CA PRO A 326 11.96 4.98 20.91
C PRO A 326 12.22 3.54 20.43
N VAL A 327 11.15 2.81 20.17
CA VAL A 327 11.20 1.64 19.31
C VAL A 327 11.07 2.10 17.88
N GLU A 328 11.97 1.67 17.03
CA GLU A 328 12.09 2.03 15.63
C GLU A 328 11.82 0.81 14.77
N LEU A 329 11.16 1.00 13.63
CA LEU A 329 10.93 -0.03 12.62
C LEU A 329 11.80 0.26 11.40
N PHE A 330 12.57 -0.72 10.98
CA PHE A 330 13.42 -0.69 9.80
C PHE A 330 12.97 -1.75 8.79
N GLY A 331 13.47 -1.68 7.56
CA GLY A 331 13.43 -2.80 6.63
C GLY A 331 14.22 -3.99 7.17
N ALA A 332 14.03 -5.16 6.58
CA ALA A 332 14.82 -6.33 6.88
C ALA A 332 15.85 -6.59 5.76
N GLY A 333 17.11 -6.74 6.15
CA GLY A 333 18.17 -7.21 5.28
C GLY A 333 18.53 -8.66 5.60
N PHE A 334 19.01 -9.39 4.60
CA PHE A 334 19.37 -10.79 4.72
C PHE A 334 20.74 -11.06 4.11
N ARG A 335 21.47 -12.03 4.67
CA ARG A 335 22.76 -12.49 4.16
C ARG A 335 22.94 -14.00 4.40
N GLY A 336 24.09 -14.56 4.06
CA GLY A 336 24.34 -16.00 4.23
C GLY A 336 23.52 -16.89 3.30
N GLY A 337 23.08 -16.37 2.13
CA GLY A 337 22.24 -17.08 1.18
C GLY A 337 20.74 -16.99 1.44
N TYR A 338 20.33 -16.27 2.48
CA TYR A 338 18.93 -16.05 2.81
C TYR A 338 18.36 -14.82 2.12
N THR A 339 17.05 -14.86 1.93
CA THR A 339 16.19 -13.76 1.45
C THR A 339 14.96 -13.64 2.34
N ALA A 340 14.15 -12.61 2.14
CA ALA A 340 12.86 -12.48 2.82
C ALA A 340 11.92 -13.69 2.60
N LEU A 341 12.05 -14.39 1.49
CA LEU A 341 11.25 -15.57 1.15
C LEU A 341 11.81 -16.87 1.71
N THR A 342 13.11 -16.94 2.01
CA THR A 342 13.80 -18.18 2.34
C THR A 342 14.29 -18.26 3.78
N PHE A 343 14.29 -17.14 4.54
CA PHE A 343 14.71 -17.13 5.92
C PHE A 343 13.66 -17.81 6.81
N PRO A 344 13.97 -18.96 7.42
CA PRO A 344 12.97 -19.69 8.19
C PRO A 344 12.82 -19.15 9.62
N GLN A 345 11.71 -19.48 10.27
CA GLN A 345 11.39 -19.07 11.64
C GLN A 345 12.49 -19.46 12.65
N ASP A 346 13.10 -20.62 12.47
CA ASP A 346 14.19 -21.16 13.29
C ASP A 346 15.60 -20.90 12.67
N GLY A 347 15.68 -20.02 11.68
CA GLY A 347 16.90 -19.67 11.00
C GLY A 347 18.05 -19.34 11.97
N PRO A 348 19.31 -19.67 11.63
CA PRO A 348 20.44 -19.38 12.51
C PRO A 348 20.67 -17.87 12.62
N PHE A 349 21.08 -17.42 13.81
CA PHE A 349 21.40 -16.01 14.02
C PHE A 349 22.51 -15.55 13.06
N LYS A 350 23.56 -16.33 12.90
CA LYS A 350 24.71 -16.06 12.04
C LYS A 350 25.14 -17.28 11.24
N SER A 351 25.86 -17.05 10.16
CA SER A 351 26.53 -18.12 9.41
C SER A 351 27.71 -18.69 10.21
N SER A 352 28.04 -19.97 9.98
CA SER A 352 29.17 -20.63 10.62
C SER A 352 30.48 -19.86 10.38
N GLY A 353 31.27 -19.69 11.43
CA GLY A 353 32.55 -18.96 11.34
C GLY A 353 32.47 -17.42 11.40
N SER A 354 31.28 -16.85 11.33
CA SER A 354 31.12 -15.41 11.43
C SER A 354 31.13 -14.91 12.87
N ALA A 355 31.50 -13.63 13.08
CA ALA A 355 31.38 -12.97 14.37
C ALA A 355 29.91 -12.87 14.81
N TYR A 356 29.65 -12.80 16.13
CA TYR A 356 28.27 -12.81 16.64
C TYR A 356 27.47 -11.57 16.25
N TYR A 357 28.08 -10.42 16.24
CA TYR A 357 27.43 -9.13 16.17
C TYR A 357 27.49 -8.50 14.77
N THR A 358 28.50 -8.77 13.97
CA THR A 358 28.72 -8.10 12.68
C THR A 358 28.13 -8.84 11.49
N ASN A 359 27.73 -10.10 11.65
CA ASN A 359 27.30 -10.96 10.54
C ASN A 359 26.04 -11.76 10.86
N ARG A 360 25.04 -11.14 11.49
CA ARG A 360 23.74 -11.78 11.68
C ARG A 360 23.07 -12.00 10.31
N ASN A 361 22.42 -13.14 10.13
CA ASN A 361 21.83 -13.53 8.85
C ASN A 361 20.60 -12.71 8.46
N ALA A 362 19.87 -12.18 9.44
CA ALA A 362 18.83 -11.19 9.23
C ALA A 362 19.08 -10.00 10.16
N TYR A 363 18.94 -8.79 9.67
CA TYR A 363 19.32 -7.56 10.36
C TYR A 363 18.39 -6.39 10.02
N ALA A 364 18.38 -5.38 10.89
CA ALA A 364 17.73 -4.12 10.59
C ALA A 364 18.45 -3.42 9.42
N ALA A 365 17.70 -3.09 8.38
CA ALA A 365 18.20 -2.45 7.18
C ALA A 365 17.55 -1.08 6.98
N GLY A 366 18.37 -0.07 6.78
CA GLY A 366 17.97 1.31 6.48
C GLY A 366 18.76 1.84 5.29
N PHE A 367 18.37 3.00 4.80
CA PHE A 367 19.04 3.63 3.67
C PHE A 367 20.16 4.55 4.14
N ASP A 368 21.33 4.42 3.54
CA ASP A 368 22.43 5.35 3.73
C ASP A 368 22.20 6.67 2.95
N THR A 369 23.16 7.60 3.05
CA THR A 369 23.08 8.90 2.36
C THR A 369 23.09 8.80 0.84
N ASN A 370 23.43 7.63 0.28
CA ASN A 370 23.41 7.36 -1.16
C ASN A 370 22.13 6.62 -1.61
N GLY A 371 21.17 6.38 -0.69
CA GLY A 371 19.97 5.62 -0.94
C GLY A 371 20.19 4.11 -1.08
N VAL A 372 21.31 3.60 -0.58
CA VAL A 372 21.62 2.17 -0.57
C VAL A 372 21.11 1.55 0.73
N LEU A 373 20.39 0.44 0.62
CA LEU A 373 19.91 -0.31 1.78
C LEU A 373 21.06 -1.07 2.42
N VAL A 374 21.41 -0.70 3.66
CA VAL A 374 22.56 -1.22 4.40
C VAL A 374 22.16 -1.73 5.78
N ASP A 375 23.02 -2.55 6.39
CA ASP A 375 22.88 -2.98 7.78
C ASP A 375 23.08 -1.77 8.71
N VAL A 376 22.05 -1.47 9.51
CA VAL A 376 22.05 -0.35 10.46
C VAL A 376 22.18 -0.78 11.92
N SER A 377 22.58 -2.02 12.16
CA SER A 377 22.74 -2.54 13.53
C SER A 377 23.75 -1.74 14.34
N ASN A 378 24.81 -1.27 13.72
CA ASN A 378 25.86 -0.43 14.34
C ASN A 378 26.15 0.86 13.54
N ASN A 379 25.10 1.55 13.11
CA ASN A 379 25.23 2.79 12.35
C ASN A 379 25.42 4.05 13.22
N VAL A 380 25.30 3.92 14.53
CA VAL A 380 25.44 5.03 15.48
C VAL A 380 26.76 4.96 16.24
N GLY A 381 27.09 6.03 16.91
CA GLY A 381 28.33 6.18 17.65
C GLY A 381 28.50 5.11 18.72
N ASP A 382 29.69 4.78 18.95
CA ASP A 382 30.27 3.62 19.53
C ASP A 382 30.86 3.87 20.92
N ASP A 383 30.98 2.80 21.67
CA ASP A 383 31.74 2.76 22.94
C ASP A 383 33.27 2.72 22.75
N GLY A 384 33.77 2.89 21.51
CA GLY A 384 35.18 2.88 21.15
C GLY A 384 35.76 1.50 20.82
N THR A 385 34.91 0.47 20.72
CA THR A 385 35.39 -0.89 20.50
C THR A 385 34.87 -1.57 19.23
N ASN A 386 33.79 -1.08 18.67
CA ASN A 386 33.12 -1.63 17.46
C ASN A 386 32.81 -0.56 16.42
N GLU A 387 33.74 0.37 16.22
CA GLU A 387 33.52 1.42 15.23
C GLU A 387 33.29 0.85 13.84
N ILE A 388 32.06 1.03 13.37
CA ILE A 388 31.87 1.14 11.93
C ILE A 388 32.45 2.51 11.55
N ALA A 389 33.47 2.48 10.73
CA ALA A 389 34.06 3.69 10.17
C ALA A 389 32.95 4.52 9.52
N GLY A 390 32.55 5.61 10.18
CA GLY A 390 31.52 6.49 9.72
C GLY A 390 30.12 6.15 10.22
N ALA A 391 29.84 6.38 11.51
CA ALA A 391 28.48 6.52 12.00
C ALA A 391 27.72 7.53 11.11
N PHE A 392 26.53 7.16 10.69
CA PHE A 392 25.72 7.95 9.79
C PHE A 392 24.27 8.03 10.28
N GLU A 393 23.63 9.12 9.94
CA GLU A 393 22.22 9.32 10.19
C GLU A 393 21.40 8.43 9.27
N VAL A 394 20.47 7.68 9.85
CA VAL A 394 19.55 6.82 9.09
C VAL A 394 18.12 7.07 9.52
N ALA A 395 17.21 7.14 8.56
CA ALA A 395 15.78 7.20 8.85
C ALA A 395 15.24 5.81 9.16
N PRO A 396 14.60 5.58 10.32
CA PRO A 396 13.73 4.41 10.46
C PRO A 396 12.51 4.53 9.53
N PHE A 397 11.96 3.40 9.12
CA PHE A 397 10.74 3.38 8.28
C PHE A 397 9.52 3.89 9.06
N ALA A 398 9.51 3.69 10.37
CA ALA A 398 8.54 4.25 11.29
C ALA A 398 9.07 4.27 12.72
N VAL A 399 8.42 5.05 13.58
CA VAL A 399 8.65 5.09 15.03
C VAL A 399 7.37 4.69 15.74
N GLY A 400 7.48 3.82 16.76
CA GLY A 400 6.35 3.29 17.51
C GLY A 400 5.54 4.39 18.20
N GLN A 401 4.26 4.48 17.90
CA GLN A 401 3.30 5.41 18.50
C GLN A 401 2.25 4.64 19.30
N THR A 402 1.76 5.24 20.37
CA THR A 402 0.66 4.68 21.17
C THR A 402 -0.22 5.77 21.73
N THR A 403 -1.48 5.41 21.99
CA THR A 403 -2.41 6.20 22.80
C THR A 403 -2.57 5.68 24.23
N ASN A 404 -1.93 4.55 24.55
CA ASN A 404 -2.04 3.88 25.85
C ASN A 404 -1.21 4.56 26.96
N ALA A 405 -0.23 5.38 26.59
CA ALA A 405 0.62 6.12 27.52
C ALA A 405 1.10 7.43 26.91
N ALA A 406 1.28 8.46 27.74
CA ALA A 406 1.99 9.66 27.35
C ALA A 406 3.52 9.43 27.32
N PRO A 407 4.29 10.20 26.55
CA PRO A 407 5.76 10.16 26.61
C PRO A 407 6.27 10.31 28.04
N GLY A 408 7.23 9.47 28.43
CA GLY A 408 7.79 9.41 29.79
C GLY A 408 7.04 8.47 30.74
N GLN A 409 5.92 7.90 30.33
CA GLN A 409 5.19 6.90 31.11
C GLN A 409 5.57 5.48 30.72
N VAL A 410 5.48 4.55 31.67
CA VAL A 410 5.73 3.13 31.42
C VAL A 410 4.51 2.52 30.70
N LEU A 411 4.75 1.74 29.65
CA LEU A 411 3.70 1.04 28.93
C LEU A 411 3.13 -0.11 29.74
N PRO A 412 1.80 -0.15 29.92
CA PRO A 412 1.12 -1.35 30.44
C PRO A 412 1.27 -2.56 29.53
N VAL A 413 1.08 -3.75 30.08
CA VAL A 413 0.87 -4.96 29.27
C VAL A 413 -0.33 -4.77 28.34
N ASP A 414 -0.31 -5.43 27.19
CA ASP A 414 -1.31 -5.34 26.13
C ASP A 414 -1.42 -3.95 25.43
N SER A 415 -0.54 -3.01 25.79
CA SER A 415 -0.43 -1.76 25.04
C SER A 415 0.08 -2.04 23.63
N GLN A 416 -0.53 -1.38 22.65
CA GLN A 416 -0.12 -1.46 21.25
C GLN A 416 0.80 -0.30 20.88
N LEU A 417 1.90 -0.61 20.23
CA LEU A 417 2.73 0.33 19.48
C LEU A 417 2.40 0.17 17.99
N THR A 418 1.95 1.25 17.37
CA THR A 418 1.68 1.31 15.94
C THR A 418 2.81 2.02 15.21
N PHE A 419 3.23 1.45 14.11
CA PHE A 419 4.30 1.92 13.23
C PHE A 419 3.71 2.24 11.86
N ASP A 420 3.30 3.48 11.64
CA ASP A 420 2.90 3.95 10.33
C ASP A 420 4.14 4.24 9.51
N LEU A 421 4.37 3.47 8.44
CA LEU A 421 5.53 3.65 7.59
C LEU A 421 5.51 5.03 6.94
N ASN A 422 6.69 5.64 6.83
CA ASN A 422 6.84 6.91 6.14
C ASN A 422 6.83 6.73 4.62
N LEU A 423 5.64 6.63 4.04
CA LEU A 423 5.48 6.47 2.60
C LEU A 423 5.77 7.75 1.80
N ASP A 424 5.98 8.90 2.48
CA ASP A 424 6.44 10.13 1.84
C ASP A 424 7.96 10.06 1.51
N ASP A 425 8.69 9.14 2.14
CA ASP A 425 10.08 8.83 1.78
C ASP A 425 10.09 7.89 0.58
N PRO A 426 10.64 8.31 -0.57
CA PRO A 426 10.61 7.52 -1.79
C PRO A 426 11.40 6.22 -1.70
N LEU A 427 12.41 6.13 -0.84
CA LEU A 427 13.20 4.92 -0.65
C LEU A 427 12.43 3.89 0.16
N ILE A 428 11.76 4.33 1.23
CA ILE A 428 10.88 3.49 2.05
C ILE A 428 9.69 3.02 1.21
N TYR A 429 9.10 3.93 0.43
CA TYR A 429 8.03 3.60 -0.50
C TYR A 429 8.46 2.52 -1.51
N GLY A 430 9.62 2.69 -2.14
CA GLY A 430 10.20 1.73 -3.09
C GLY A 430 10.52 0.37 -2.45
N TYR A 431 10.94 0.36 -1.18
CA TYR A 431 11.12 -0.88 -0.42
C TYR A 431 9.81 -1.65 -0.28
N VAL A 432 8.72 -0.97 0.10
CA VAL A 432 7.39 -1.58 0.23
C VAL A 432 6.90 -2.09 -1.12
N GLN A 433 7.03 -1.30 -2.19
CA GLN A 433 6.67 -1.72 -3.55
C GLN A 433 7.42 -2.97 -4.00
N SER A 434 8.73 -3.03 -3.74
CA SER A 434 9.57 -4.18 -4.08
C SER A 434 9.19 -5.43 -3.30
N GLY A 435 8.86 -5.27 -2.02
CA GLY A 435 8.34 -6.34 -1.17
C GLY A 435 7.01 -6.89 -1.67
N LEU A 436 6.07 -6.03 -2.05
CA LEU A 436 4.79 -6.44 -2.63
C LEU A 436 4.97 -7.16 -3.97
N ASN A 437 5.86 -6.64 -4.82
CA ASN A 437 6.17 -7.28 -6.09
C ASN A 437 6.76 -8.69 -5.91
N SER A 438 7.54 -8.91 -4.87
CA SER A 438 8.10 -10.23 -4.53
C SER A 438 7.15 -11.11 -3.70
N GLY A 439 6.06 -10.56 -3.17
CA GLY A 439 5.06 -11.28 -2.36
C GLY A 439 5.43 -11.41 -0.89
N ASN A 440 6.38 -10.63 -0.40
CA ASN A 440 6.77 -10.65 1.01
C ASN A 440 7.17 -9.25 1.50
N LEU A 441 6.62 -8.85 2.64
CA LEU A 441 7.05 -7.68 3.38
C LEU A 441 7.71 -8.12 4.67
N SER A 442 8.94 -7.67 4.90
CA SER A 442 9.70 -7.99 6.11
C SER A 442 10.25 -6.73 6.74
N PHE A 443 10.17 -6.66 8.08
CA PHE A 443 10.64 -5.53 8.87
C PHE A 443 11.39 -6.01 10.10
N VAL A 444 12.16 -5.11 10.70
CA VAL A 444 12.82 -5.35 11.98
C VAL A 444 12.50 -4.22 12.94
N ALA A 445 11.88 -4.57 14.06
CA ALA A 445 11.76 -3.66 15.19
C ALA A 445 13.06 -3.68 16.01
N SER A 446 13.56 -2.49 16.31
CA SER A 446 14.84 -2.26 16.97
C SER A 446 14.77 -1.04 17.90
N THR A 447 15.74 -0.88 18.77
CA THR A 447 15.89 0.33 19.61
C THR A 447 17.35 0.51 20.02
N LEU A 448 17.71 1.74 20.31
CA LEU A 448 18.99 2.08 20.95
C LEU A 448 18.84 2.26 22.48
N LEU A 449 17.73 1.77 23.06
CA LEU A 449 17.53 1.74 24.51
C LEU A 449 18.46 0.71 25.15
N ARG A 450 19.33 1.18 26.00
CA ARG A 450 20.23 0.30 26.77
C ARG A 450 19.47 -0.62 27.71
N ALA A 451 19.74 -1.92 27.62
CA ALA A 451 19.21 -2.90 28.55
C ALA A 451 19.77 -2.69 29.96
N THR A 452 18.92 -2.85 30.96
CA THR A 452 19.36 -3.02 32.35
C THR A 452 19.51 -4.49 32.63
N PHE A 453 20.72 -4.94 32.89
CA PHE A 453 21.03 -6.30 33.29
C PHE A 453 21.12 -6.42 34.80
N GLY A 454 20.58 -7.49 35.40
CA GLY A 454 20.65 -7.75 36.81
C GLY A 454 19.64 -6.98 37.68
N GLY A 455 18.48 -6.65 37.15
CA GLY A 455 17.38 -5.97 37.84
C GLY A 455 16.06 -6.11 37.10
N THR A 456 15.12 -5.20 37.33
CA THR A 456 13.91 -5.11 36.53
C THR A 456 14.28 -4.66 35.12
N PRO A 457 13.94 -5.41 34.06
CA PRO A 457 14.20 -5.02 32.68
C PRO A 457 13.53 -3.67 32.38
N ASN A 458 14.21 -2.84 31.58
CA ASN A 458 13.71 -1.53 31.16
C ASN A 458 13.31 -1.47 29.69
N TYR A 459 13.35 -2.58 28.97
CA TYR A 459 13.14 -2.70 27.55
C TYR A 459 11.79 -3.36 27.21
N PRO A 460 11.20 -3.09 26.02
CA PRO A 460 9.95 -3.69 25.62
C PRO A 460 10.11 -5.16 25.26
N ASN A 461 9.08 -5.95 25.59
CA ASN A 461 8.88 -7.32 25.11
C ASN A 461 7.57 -7.36 24.34
N PHE A 462 7.59 -7.91 23.15
CA PHE A 462 6.42 -8.02 22.29
C PHE A 462 5.94 -9.46 22.19
N TYR A 463 4.64 -9.65 22.10
CA TYR A 463 4.09 -10.96 21.75
C TYR A 463 4.61 -11.42 20.40
N THR A 464 4.84 -12.72 20.29
CA THR A 464 5.10 -13.39 19.01
C THR A 464 3.91 -14.26 18.62
N ILE A 465 3.90 -14.76 17.39
CA ILE A 465 2.88 -15.72 16.90
C ILE A 465 2.95 -17.08 17.65
N PHE A 466 3.96 -17.31 18.48
CA PHE A 466 4.16 -18.54 19.28
C PHE A 466 3.71 -18.38 20.73
N ASN A 467 3.11 -17.25 21.09
CA ASN A 467 2.52 -17.11 22.41
C ASN A 467 1.12 -17.74 22.42
N THR A 468 1.03 -18.97 22.95
CA THR A 468 -0.21 -19.74 22.97
C THR A 468 -1.25 -19.20 23.95
N LEU A 469 -0.89 -18.24 24.80
CA LEU A 469 -1.80 -17.58 25.75
C LEU A 469 -2.31 -16.24 25.24
N ALA A 470 -1.71 -15.70 24.18
CA ALA A 470 -2.12 -14.44 23.57
C ALA A 470 -3.26 -14.66 22.58
N ASP A 471 -4.16 -13.70 22.51
CA ASP A 471 -5.16 -13.62 21.44
C ASP A 471 -4.46 -13.29 20.11
N PRO A 472 -4.89 -13.83 18.97
CA PRO A 472 -4.32 -13.48 17.66
C PRO A 472 -4.29 -11.98 17.35
N SER A 473 -5.17 -11.16 17.94
CA SER A 473 -5.15 -9.70 17.82
C SER A 473 -3.96 -9.04 18.54
N GLN A 474 -3.24 -9.77 19.39
CA GLN A 474 -2.03 -9.33 20.11
C GLN A 474 -0.74 -9.72 19.37
N TYR A 475 -0.82 -10.56 18.33
CA TYR A 475 0.33 -10.90 17.51
C TYR A 475 0.83 -9.69 16.73
N PRO A 476 2.03 -9.73 16.16
CA PRO A 476 2.45 -8.72 15.19
C PRO A 476 1.48 -8.67 14.00
N LEU A 477 0.88 -7.52 13.75
CA LEU A 477 -0.16 -7.33 12.73
C LEU A 477 0.30 -6.37 11.65
N LEU A 478 -0.13 -6.61 10.42
CA LEU A 478 0.03 -5.71 9.27
C LEU A 478 -1.33 -5.19 8.81
N ASP A 479 -1.45 -3.87 8.70
CA ASP A 479 -2.47 -3.20 7.91
C ASP A 479 -1.81 -2.63 6.66
N LEU A 480 -2.33 -3.00 5.51
CA LEU A 480 -1.83 -2.54 4.22
C LEU A 480 -3.01 -2.15 3.32
N GLU A 481 -2.92 -0.99 2.70
CA GLU A 481 -3.91 -0.47 1.77
C GLU A 481 -3.21 0.09 0.54
N GLY A 482 -3.66 -0.32 -0.62
CA GLY A 482 -3.09 0.13 -1.87
C GLY A 482 -3.83 -0.40 -3.09
N ALA A 483 -3.27 -0.14 -4.26
CA ALA A 483 -3.78 -0.61 -5.52
C ALA A 483 -2.65 -1.05 -6.45
N VAL A 484 -2.90 -2.06 -7.26
CA VAL A 484 -2.06 -2.33 -8.43
C VAL A 484 -2.65 -1.58 -9.60
N VAL A 485 -1.97 -0.56 -10.08
CA VAL A 485 -2.41 0.23 -11.23
C VAL A 485 -1.79 -0.39 -12.48
N ARG A 486 -2.65 -0.92 -13.33
CA ARG A 486 -2.28 -1.27 -14.71
C ARG A 486 -2.79 -0.16 -15.60
N ALA A 487 -1.92 0.44 -16.39
CA ALA A 487 -2.33 1.39 -17.43
C ALA A 487 -3.25 0.67 -18.42
N SER A 488 -4.55 0.74 -18.23
CA SER A 488 -5.44 -0.01 -19.12
C SER A 488 -6.90 0.44 -19.22
N MET A 489 -7.42 1.25 -18.31
CA MET A 489 -8.76 1.82 -18.51
C MET A 489 -8.69 3.30 -18.15
N ASP A 490 -9.09 4.12 -19.08
CA ASP A 490 -9.32 5.54 -19.04
C ASP A 490 -10.72 5.70 -19.61
N GLY A 491 -11.73 5.49 -18.74
CA GLY A 491 -13.13 5.33 -19.14
C GLY A 491 -13.78 6.63 -19.57
N ASP A 492 -13.30 7.77 -19.08
CA ASP A 492 -13.75 9.10 -19.45
C ASP A 492 -12.80 9.79 -20.45
N ALA A 493 -11.70 9.10 -20.83
CA ALA A 493 -10.74 9.50 -21.86
C ALA A 493 -10.04 10.84 -21.58
N ASP A 494 -9.69 11.09 -20.30
CA ASP A 494 -9.02 12.33 -19.89
C ASP A 494 -7.48 12.18 -19.78
N GLY A 495 -6.97 10.96 -19.87
CA GLY A 495 -5.54 10.64 -19.80
C GLY A 495 -5.08 10.13 -18.45
N LEU A 496 -5.97 10.00 -17.46
CA LEU A 496 -5.72 9.34 -16.18
C LEU A 496 -6.32 7.93 -16.20
N PRO A 497 -5.66 6.93 -15.60
CA PRO A 497 -6.27 5.62 -15.44
C PRO A 497 -7.38 5.65 -14.38
N ASP A 498 -8.55 5.08 -14.69
CA ASP A 498 -9.70 4.95 -13.78
C ASP A 498 -9.31 4.42 -12.39
N ASP A 499 -8.45 3.39 -12.35
CA ASP A 499 -7.99 2.78 -11.09
C ASP A 499 -7.17 3.76 -10.22
N TRP A 500 -6.37 4.60 -10.86
CA TRP A 500 -5.58 5.63 -10.16
C TRP A 500 -6.48 6.73 -9.59
N GLU A 501 -7.44 7.22 -10.39
CA GLU A 501 -8.40 8.24 -9.95
C GLU A 501 -9.26 7.74 -8.80
N ASN A 502 -9.81 6.54 -8.95
CA ASN A 502 -10.60 5.91 -7.88
C ASN A 502 -9.79 5.69 -6.60
N PHE A 503 -8.50 5.34 -6.72
CA PHE A 503 -7.64 5.17 -5.55
C PHE A 503 -7.41 6.48 -4.79
N TYR A 504 -7.13 7.57 -5.50
CA TYR A 504 -6.82 8.85 -4.87
C TYR A 504 -8.06 9.69 -4.57
N PHE A 505 -9.03 9.72 -5.47
CA PHE A 505 -10.18 10.62 -5.40
C PHE A 505 -11.48 9.90 -5.04
N GLY A 506 -11.55 8.58 -5.24
CA GLY A 506 -12.77 7.80 -5.12
C GLY A 506 -13.83 8.11 -6.20
N SER A 507 -13.44 8.76 -7.29
CA SER A 507 -14.31 9.31 -8.32
C SER A 507 -13.52 9.61 -9.58
N LEU A 508 -14.15 9.48 -10.77
CA LEU A 508 -13.64 9.91 -12.07
C LEU A 508 -14.03 11.37 -12.40
N LEU A 509 -14.38 12.19 -11.40
CA LEU A 509 -14.81 13.59 -11.60
C LEU A 509 -13.67 14.57 -11.73
N ASP A 510 -12.52 14.24 -11.15
CA ASP A 510 -11.35 15.10 -11.16
C ASP A 510 -10.51 14.79 -12.38
N GLY A 511 -10.84 15.50 -13.47
CA GLY A 511 -10.15 15.29 -14.75
C GLY A 511 -8.69 15.73 -14.73
N ALA A 512 -7.92 15.19 -15.66
CA ALA A 512 -6.47 15.33 -15.80
C ALA A 512 -5.93 16.76 -15.69
N THR A 513 -6.70 17.76 -16.09
CA THR A 513 -6.31 19.18 -16.04
C THR A 513 -6.63 19.86 -14.71
N ASN A 514 -7.37 19.20 -13.82
CA ASN A 514 -7.67 19.70 -12.50
C ASN A 514 -6.42 19.67 -11.61
N SER A 515 -6.51 20.30 -10.45
CA SER A 515 -5.52 20.24 -9.38
C SER A 515 -6.26 19.93 -8.09
N TYR A 516 -6.44 18.66 -7.79
CA TYR A 516 -7.18 18.19 -6.63
C TYR A 516 -6.63 18.76 -5.31
N ALA A 517 -5.31 18.83 -5.20
CA ALA A 517 -4.65 19.45 -4.05
C ALA A 517 -4.76 20.98 -4.01
N GLY A 518 -5.24 21.64 -5.08
CA GLY A 518 -5.33 23.09 -5.17
C GLY A 518 -3.99 23.83 -5.23
N ASP A 519 -2.91 23.16 -5.62
CA ASP A 519 -1.55 23.71 -5.67
C ASP A 519 -1.13 24.21 -7.06
N GLY A 520 -2.03 24.12 -8.04
CA GLY A 520 -1.81 24.56 -9.42
C GLY A 520 -1.02 23.57 -10.28
N VAL A 521 -0.68 22.38 -9.75
CA VAL A 521 -0.12 21.27 -10.54
C VAL A 521 -1.27 20.35 -10.93
N SER A 522 -1.39 20.06 -12.23
CA SER A 522 -2.48 19.23 -12.71
C SER A 522 -2.34 17.78 -12.23
N ASP A 523 -3.48 17.08 -12.07
CA ASP A 523 -3.51 15.69 -11.62
C ASP A 523 -2.80 14.78 -12.61
N LEU A 524 -2.89 15.03 -13.91
CA LEU A 524 -2.08 14.35 -14.93
C LEU A 524 -0.57 14.56 -14.72
N ALA A 525 -0.14 15.78 -14.42
CA ALA A 525 1.29 16.03 -14.16
C ALA A 525 1.76 15.28 -12.90
N LYS A 526 0.93 15.20 -11.87
CA LYS A 526 1.21 14.40 -10.66
C LYS A 526 1.22 12.90 -10.95
N TYR A 527 0.29 12.40 -11.75
CA TYR A 527 0.27 11.02 -12.21
C TYR A 527 1.56 10.65 -12.95
N LEU A 528 1.94 11.43 -13.97
CA LEU A 528 3.17 11.19 -14.73
C LEU A 528 4.43 11.27 -13.86
N ALA A 529 4.47 12.19 -12.92
CA ALA A 529 5.57 12.35 -11.99
C ALA A 529 5.59 11.30 -10.86
N GLY A 530 4.50 10.54 -10.65
CA GLY A 530 4.37 9.58 -9.57
C GLY A 530 4.22 10.23 -8.19
N THR A 531 3.73 11.45 -8.14
CA THR A 531 3.49 12.19 -6.90
C THR A 531 2.05 12.05 -6.44
N ASP A 532 1.80 12.20 -5.14
CA ASP A 532 0.47 12.12 -4.56
C ASP A 532 -0.38 13.34 -4.96
N PRO A 533 -1.48 13.15 -5.71
CA PRO A 533 -2.33 14.26 -6.16
C PRO A 533 -3.11 14.92 -5.03
N THR A 534 -3.22 14.28 -3.86
CA THR A 534 -3.92 14.81 -2.69
C THR A 534 -3.01 15.67 -1.80
N ASN A 535 -1.70 15.64 -2.03
CA ASN A 535 -0.71 16.36 -1.22
C ASN A 535 -0.15 17.56 -1.98
N PRO A 536 -0.45 18.82 -1.57
CA PRO A 536 0.02 20.01 -2.25
C PRO A 536 1.54 20.24 -2.14
N ALA A 537 2.22 19.58 -1.20
CA ALA A 537 3.67 19.67 -1.05
C ALA A 537 4.42 18.64 -1.90
N HIS A 538 3.74 17.56 -2.36
CA HIS A 538 4.37 16.47 -3.09
C HIS A 538 4.33 16.73 -4.60
N ASN A 539 5.26 17.56 -5.07
CA ASN A 539 5.36 17.97 -6.47
C ASN A 539 6.75 17.69 -7.04
N PHE A 540 6.77 17.33 -8.31
CA PHE A 540 8.01 17.21 -9.07
C PHE A 540 8.58 18.60 -9.39
N ARG A 541 9.81 18.86 -8.92
CA ARG A 541 10.48 20.18 -9.07
C ARG A 541 11.97 20.02 -9.27
N LEU A 542 12.54 20.80 -10.17
CA LEU A 542 13.96 21.10 -10.17
C LEU A 542 14.20 22.14 -9.06
N LEU A 543 14.94 21.76 -8.01
CA LEU A 543 15.14 22.56 -6.81
C LEU A 543 16.30 23.54 -6.98
N SER A 544 17.41 23.09 -7.54
CA SER A 544 18.58 23.94 -7.80
C SER A 544 19.50 23.34 -8.86
N VAL A 545 20.28 24.19 -9.45
CA VAL A 545 21.41 23.86 -10.33
C VAL A 545 22.65 24.52 -9.72
N GLN A 546 23.62 23.72 -9.28
CA GLN A 546 24.79 24.18 -8.52
C GLN A 546 26.09 23.85 -9.25
N PRO A 547 26.83 24.83 -9.74
CA PRO A 547 28.17 24.60 -10.26
C PRO A 547 29.10 24.08 -9.16
N GLN A 548 29.87 23.04 -9.45
CA GLN A 548 30.86 22.43 -8.58
C GLN A 548 32.22 22.36 -9.25
N SER A 549 33.28 22.08 -8.49
CA SER A 549 34.65 21.98 -9.02
C SER A 549 34.83 20.82 -10.03
N GLY A 550 33.91 19.87 -10.07
CA GLY A 550 33.91 18.69 -10.96
C GLY A 550 32.77 18.64 -11.95
N GLY A 551 31.99 19.73 -12.13
CA GLY A 551 30.83 19.74 -13.01
C GLY A 551 29.67 20.56 -12.46
N THR A 552 28.46 20.16 -12.77
CA THR A 552 27.23 20.82 -12.28
C THR A 552 26.32 19.81 -11.62
N GLU A 553 25.86 20.11 -10.41
CA GLU A 553 24.87 19.30 -9.70
C GLU A 553 23.46 19.83 -9.95
N LEU A 554 22.54 18.93 -10.30
CA LEU A 554 21.12 19.17 -10.38
C LEU A 554 20.43 18.50 -9.20
N HIS A 555 19.68 19.29 -8.46
CA HIS A 555 18.90 18.82 -7.31
C HIS A 555 17.42 18.87 -7.68
N PHE A 556 16.71 17.76 -7.57
CA PHE A 556 15.28 17.69 -7.91
C PHE A 556 14.54 16.72 -7.01
N THR A 557 13.24 16.98 -6.81
CA THR A 557 12.36 16.02 -6.13
C THR A 557 12.16 14.81 -7.02
N PHE A 558 12.00 13.64 -6.42
CA PHE A 558 11.73 12.42 -7.19
C PHE A 558 10.68 11.55 -6.50
N ALA A 559 10.09 10.64 -7.25
CA ALA A 559 9.12 9.69 -6.77
C ALA A 559 9.56 8.25 -7.08
N PRO A 560 9.26 7.28 -6.19
CA PRO A 560 9.61 5.88 -6.43
C PRO A 560 8.94 5.35 -7.69
N GLY A 561 9.62 4.43 -8.36
CA GLY A 561 9.08 3.74 -9.52
C GLY A 561 8.93 4.56 -10.79
N ARG A 562 9.43 5.79 -10.81
CA ARG A 562 9.51 6.61 -12.01
C ARG A 562 10.90 6.58 -12.61
N LEU A 563 10.94 6.62 -13.94
CA LEU A 563 12.18 6.81 -14.68
C LEU A 563 12.35 8.30 -14.96
N TYR A 564 13.58 8.76 -14.84
CA TYR A 564 13.90 10.15 -15.11
C TYR A 564 14.81 10.25 -16.32
N THR A 565 14.55 11.25 -17.14
CA THR A 565 15.45 11.63 -18.22
C THR A 565 15.93 13.05 -17.96
N LEU A 566 17.23 13.21 -17.84
CA LEU A 566 17.88 14.51 -17.73
C LEU A 566 18.23 15.01 -19.13
N HIS A 567 17.98 16.28 -19.37
CA HIS A 567 18.31 16.91 -20.63
C HIS A 567 19.18 18.13 -20.37
N TRP A 568 20.16 18.32 -21.21
CA TRP A 568 20.99 19.51 -21.19
C TRP A 568 21.21 20.06 -22.60
N SER A 569 21.43 21.37 -22.68
CA SER A 569 21.71 22.10 -23.93
C SER A 569 22.61 23.29 -23.65
N ASP A 570 23.50 23.59 -24.56
CA ASP A 570 24.34 24.80 -24.50
C ASP A 570 23.74 25.98 -25.27
N ASP A 571 22.68 25.75 -26.08
CA ASP A 571 22.07 26.74 -26.97
C ASP A 571 20.53 26.82 -26.87
N LEU A 572 19.87 25.98 -26.12
CA LEU A 572 18.40 25.81 -26.01
C LEU A 572 17.73 25.19 -27.26
N GLU A 573 18.48 24.91 -28.31
CA GLU A 573 17.98 24.32 -29.55
C GLU A 573 18.33 22.87 -29.67
N HIS A 574 19.57 22.51 -29.33
CA HIS A 574 20.08 21.12 -29.42
C HIS A 574 20.16 20.49 -28.01
N TRP A 575 19.20 19.63 -27.70
CA TRP A 575 19.12 18.95 -26.41
C TRP A 575 19.75 17.56 -26.45
N GLN A 576 20.64 17.31 -25.51
CA GLN A 576 21.17 15.99 -25.22
C GLN A 576 20.36 15.36 -24.09
N SER A 577 20.16 14.05 -24.15
CA SER A 577 19.37 13.32 -23.15
C SER A 577 20.20 12.25 -22.46
N VAL A 578 20.03 12.15 -21.14
CA VAL A 578 20.62 11.11 -20.30
C VAL A 578 19.46 10.35 -19.65
N PRO A 579 18.99 9.25 -20.26
CA PRO A 579 17.90 8.45 -19.70
C PRO A 579 18.40 7.64 -18.52
N ASN A 580 17.57 7.55 -17.48
CA ASN A 580 17.80 6.77 -16.27
C ASN A 580 19.21 6.98 -15.66
N PRO A 581 19.59 8.21 -15.30
CA PRO A 581 20.93 8.53 -14.79
C PRO A 581 21.16 7.90 -13.42
N ALA A 582 22.43 7.68 -13.07
CA ALA A 582 22.80 7.33 -11.71
C ALA A 582 22.53 8.55 -10.80
N LEU A 583 21.72 8.35 -9.76
CA LEU A 583 21.33 9.39 -8.80
C LEU A 583 21.98 9.13 -7.44
N THR A 584 22.31 10.21 -6.75
CA THR A 584 22.55 10.23 -5.30
C THR A 584 21.40 10.94 -4.61
N TYR A 585 21.32 10.83 -3.28
CA TYR A 585 20.20 11.38 -2.52
C TYR A 585 20.69 12.29 -1.41
N SER A 586 19.95 13.36 -1.16
CA SER A 586 20.17 14.23 -0.01
C SER A 586 19.02 14.09 0.98
N SER A 587 19.35 14.09 2.27
CA SER A 587 18.37 13.94 3.34
C SER A 587 18.30 15.19 4.22
N ALA A 588 17.15 15.37 4.86
CA ALA A 588 16.92 16.39 5.88
C ALA A 588 15.98 15.81 6.95
N TRP A 589 15.94 16.46 8.10
CA TRP A 589 14.96 16.12 9.13
C TRP A 589 13.56 16.55 8.70
N LEU A 590 12.69 15.57 8.50
CA LEU A 590 11.30 15.77 8.11
C LEU A 590 10.37 15.37 9.25
N ALA A 591 9.33 16.18 9.47
CA ALA A 591 8.28 15.85 10.41
C ALA A 591 7.23 14.94 9.72
N LYS A 592 6.90 13.82 10.33
CA LYS A 592 5.78 12.98 9.88
C LYS A 592 4.47 13.69 10.16
N ALA A 593 3.68 13.93 9.12
CA ALA A 593 2.38 14.59 9.24
C ALA A 593 1.46 13.90 10.26
N GLY A 594 0.86 14.67 11.16
CA GLY A 594 -0.03 14.15 12.19
C GLY A 594 0.67 13.44 13.37
N THR A 595 2.00 13.53 13.47
CA THR A 595 2.80 12.97 14.57
C THR A 595 3.79 14.00 15.10
N ASN A 596 4.36 13.74 16.29
CA ASN A 596 5.49 14.53 16.83
C ASN A 596 6.85 13.90 16.46
N VAL A 597 6.88 13.08 15.42
CA VAL A 597 8.08 12.37 15.00
C VAL A 597 8.72 13.13 13.85
N SER A 598 10.05 13.36 13.99
CA SER A 598 10.89 13.81 12.89
C SER A 598 12.03 12.80 12.70
N TYR A 599 12.41 12.55 11.47
CA TYR A 599 13.49 11.65 11.11
C TYR A 599 14.22 12.12 9.85
N PRO A 600 15.47 11.70 9.63
CA PRO A 600 16.16 11.98 8.38
C PRO A 600 15.51 11.20 7.25
N ALA A 601 15.19 11.87 6.15
CA ALA A 601 14.64 11.26 4.96
C ALA A 601 15.20 11.92 3.70
N PRO A 602 15.34 11.19 2.59
CA PRO A 602 15.68 11.79 1.31
C PRO A 602 14.61 12.81 0.91
N VAL A 603 15.04 14.04 0.67
CA VAL A 603 14.13 15.13 0.21
C VAL A 603 14.27 15.41 -1.27
N PHE A 604 15.41 15.03 -1.86
CA PHE A 604 15.66 15.20 -3.28
C PHE A 604 16.76 14.25 -3.80
N ALA A 605 16.71 13.98 -5.10
CA ALA A 605 17.77 13.32 -5.82
C ALA A 605 18.77 14.33 -6.39
N VAL A 606 20.00 13.91 -6.51
CA VAL A 606 21.10 14.69 -7.08
C VAL A 606 21.68 13.92 -8.26
N TRP A 607 21.84 14.60 -9.37
CA TRP A 607 22.62 14.15 -10.51
C TRP A 607 23.76 15.09 -10.78
N GLN A 608 24.96 14.56 -11.08
CA GLN A 608 26.13 15.34 -11.38
C GLN A 608 26.46 15.26 -12.89
N ASP A 609 26.40 16.39 -13.56
CA ASP A 609 26.95 16.55 -14.92
C ASP A 609 28.46 16.80 -14.83
N THR A 610 29.24 15.74 -14.99
CA THR A 610 30.71 15.82 -14.97
C THR A 610 31.33 16.39 -16.25
N ASN A 611 30.51 16.62 -17.29
CA ASN A 611 30.94 17.10 -18.60
C ASN A 611 30.54 18.55 -18.86
N ALA A 612 30.11 19.29 -17.86
CA ALA A 612 29.71 20.69 -17.99
C ALA A 612 30.92 21.60 -18.24
N ALA A 613 31.46 21.61 -19.45
CA ALA A 613 32.68 22.35 -19.82
C ALA A 613 32.44 23.70 -20.52
N GLY A 614 31.18 24.06 -20.79
CA GLY A 614 30.83 25.29 -21.50
C GLY A 614 30.62 26.51 -20.60
N PRO A 615 30.63 27.74 -21.13
CA PRO A 615 30.40 28.95 -20.36
C PRO A 615 28.97 29.07 -19.85
N ARG A 616 28.04 28.31 -20.38
CA ARG A 616 26.63 28.21 -19.97
C ARG A 616 26.07 26.87 -20.43
N ARG A 617 25.19 26.28 -19.60
CA ARG A 617 24.43 25.10 -19.91
C ARG A 617 23.05 25.20 -19.29
N PHE A 618 22.05 24.76 -20.04
CA PHE A 618 20.65 24.73 -19.62
C PHE A 618 20.26 23.29 -19.32
N TYR A 619 19.40 23.11 -18.33
CA TYR A 619 18.97 21.79 -17.88
C TYR A 619 17.46 21.73 -17.75
N ARG A 620 16.92 20.55 -18.03
CA ARG A 620 15.55 20.17 -17.67
C ARG A 620 15.51 18.71 -17.27
N VAL A 621 14.53 18.34 -16.46
CA VAL A 621 14.30 16.97 -16.03
C VAL A 621 12.87 16.61 -16.42
N SER A 622 12.68 15.43 -17.00
CA SER A 622 11.37 14.83 -17.24
C SER A 622 11.25 13.53 -16.45
N ALA A 623 10.04 13.23 -15.96
CA ALA A 623 9.66 11.96 -15.36
C ALA A 623 8.77 11.19 -16.35
N GLU A 624 8.93 9.84 -16.41
CA GLU A 624 8.19 8.93 -17.28
C GLU A 624 7.56 7.78 -16.48
#